data_b8d3b5ec0c08d32eb9063f7137cdfc9b
#
_entry.id   b8d3b5ec0c08d32eb9063f7137cdfc9b
#
_cell.length_a   1.000
_cell.length_b   1.000
_cell.length_c   1.000
_cell.angle_alpha   90.00
_cell.angle_beta   90.00
_cell.angle_gamma   90.00
#
_symmetry.space_group_name_H-M   'P 1'
#
loop_
_entity.id
_entity.type
_entity.pdbx_description
1 polymer ?
#
loop_
_entity_poly.entity_id
_entity_poly.type
_entity_poly.pdbx_seq_one_letter_code
_entity_poly.pdbx_strand_id
1 'polypeptide(L)'
;MHKYIVSNNLRKILIKNSKKDKNFYEKILEKIDEIVYSENIDHYKNLKHDMKDSKRVHIGHFVLIFQYDKKSDTIYFDNVEHHDSVYKER
;
A
#
# COMPACT_ATOMS: atom_id res chain seq x y z
N MET A 1 -3.38 -5.77 16.03
CA MET A 1 -3.57 -4.75 14.99
C MET A 1 -2.44 -3.74 15.07
N HIS A 2 -1.85 -3.41 13.93
CA HIS A 2 -0.77 -2.41 13.88
C HIS A 2 -1.35 -1.01 13.79
N LYS A 3 -0.58 -0.04 14.29
CA LYS A 3 -0.90 1.36 14.05
C LYS A 3 -0.64 1.66 12.57
N TYR A 4 -1.40 2.59 11.98
CA TYR A 4 -1.16 2.92 10.59
C TYR A 4 -1.51 4.37 10.29
N ILE A 5 -0.87 4.87 9.23
CA ILE A 5 -1.06 6.23 8.74
C ILE A 5 -1.23 6.14 7.23
N VAL A 6 -2.18 6.89 6.69
CA VAL A 6 -2.41 6.98 5.25
C VAL A 6 -1.91 8.33 4.78
N SER A 7 -1.06 8.33 3.74
CA SER A 7 -0.50 9.56 3.21
C SER A 7 -1.59 10.46 2.61
N ASN A 8 -1.29 11.74 2.48
CA ASN A 8 -2.21 12.66 1.83
C ASN A 8 -2.48 12.26 0.39
N ASN A 9 -1.44 11.76 -0.29
CA ASN A 9 -1.58 11.33 -1.68
C ASN A 9 -2.54 10.15 -1.81
N LEU A 10 -2.37 9.14 -0.96
CA LEU A 10 -3.26 7.99 -0.99
C LEU A 10 -4.67 8.37 -0.57
N ARG A 11 -4.80 9.28 0.39
CA ARG A 11 -6.12 9.75 0.81
C ARG A 11 -6.88 10.37 -0.35
N LYS A 12 -6.19 11.17 -1.19
CA LYS A 12 -6.81 11.76 -2.37
C LYS A 12 -7.27 10.71 -3.36
N ILE A 13 -6.46 9.67 -3.53
CA ILE A 13 -6.81 8.56 -4.42
C ILE A 13 -8.06 7.85 -3.91
N LEU A 14 -8.13 7.62 -2.61
CA LEU A 14 -9.28 6.97 -2.01
C LEU A 14 -10.56 7.80 -2.18
N ILE A 15 -10.46 9.10 -1.92
CA ILE A 15 -11.62 9.98 -2.06
C ILE A 15 -12.12 10.00 -3.50
N LYS A 16 -11.19 10.12 -4.45
CA LYS A 16 -11.54 10.15 -5.87
C LYS A 16 -12.25 8.87 -6.27
N ASN A 17 -11.71 7.73 -5.88
CA ASN A 17 -12.25 6.44 -6.32
C ASN A 17 -13.50 6.03 -5.55
N SER A 18 -13.73 6.58 -4.38
CA SER A 18 -14.97 6.32 -3.66
C SER A 18 -16.18 6.77 -4.48
N LYS A 19 -15.97 7.72 -5.40
CA LYS A 19 -17.03 8.23 -6.27
C LYS A 19 -16.92 7.68 -7.69
N LYS A 20 -15.71 7.49 -8.18
CA LYS A 20 -15.49 7.18 -9.59
C LYS A 20 -15.39 5.68 -9.87
N ASP A 21 -14.77 4.93 -8.98
CA ASP A 21 -14.56 3.49 -9.14
C ASP A 21 -14.65 2.84 -7.78
N LYS A 22 -15.87 2.63 -7.33
CA LYS A 22 -16.14 2.13 -6.00
C LYS A 22 -15.54 0.75 -5.78
N ASN A 23 -15.54 -0.08 -6.80
CA ASN A 23 -14.98 -1.43 -6.70
C ASN A 23 -13.48 -1.38 -6.39
N PHE A 24 -12.76 -0.53 -7.09
CA PHE A 24 -11.34 -0.34 -6.85
C PHE A 24 -11.08 0.25 -5.46
N TYR A 25 -11.89 1.23 -5.09
CA TYR A 25 -11.81 1.82 -3.76
C TYR A 25 -11.95 0.77 -2.66
N GLU A 26 -12.93 -0.12 -2.80
CA GLU A 26 -13.15 -1.17 -1.81
C GLU A 26 -12.00 -2.15 -1.76
N LYS A 27 -11.41 -2.46 -2.91
CA LYS A 27 -10.27 -3.37 -2.96
C LYS A 27 -9.05 -2.79 -2.26
N ILE A 28 -8.83 -1.49 -2.40
CA ILE A 28 -7.74 -0.84 -1.69
C ILE A 28 -7.97 -0.93 -0.18
N LEU A 29 -9.18 -0.64 0.28
CA LEU A 29 -9.51 -0.71 1.70
C LEU A 29 -9.34 -2.12 2.25
N GLU A 30 -9.73 -3.13 1.47
CA GLU A 30 -9.56 -4.52 1.89
C GLU A 30 -8.09 -4.86 2.09
N LYS A 31 -7.23 -4.40 1.19
CA LYS A 31 -5.79 -4.68 1.32
C LYS A 31 -5.17 -3.94 2.49
N ILE A 32 -5.57 -2.70 2.69
CA ILE A 32 -5.11 -1.95 3.87
C ILE A 32 -5.49 -2.70 5.14
N ASP A 33 -6.73 -3.15 5.22
CA ASP A 33 -7.23 -3.85 6.38
C ASP A 33 -6.47 -5.16 6.61
N GLU A 34 -6.25 -5.91 5.54
CA GLU A 34 -5.50 -7.16 5.59
C GLU A 34 -4.10 -6.93 6.16
N ILE A 35 -3.43 -5.88 5.71
CA ILE A 35 -2.06 -5.58 6.15
C ILE A 35 -2.05 -5.13 7.61
N VAL A 36 -2.99 -4.29 7.99
CA VAL A 36 -3.08 -3.77 9.36
C VAL A 36 -3.28 -4.91 10.37
N TYR A 37 -4.00 -5.94 9.99
CA TYR A 37 -4.26 -7.08 10.87
C TYR A 37 -3.30 -8.25 10.66
N SER A 38 -2.32 -8.12 9.79
CA SER A 38 -1.37 -9.18 9.54
C SER A 38 -0.45 -9.36 10.76
N GLU A 39 -0.19 -10.59 11.14
CA GLU A 39 0.70 -10.87 12.25
C GLU A 39 2.17 -10.75 11.86
N ASN A 40 2.46 -10.85 10.58
CA ASN A 40 3.84 -10.83 10.10
C ASN A 40 3.97 -9.91 8.89
N ILE A 41 4.25 -8.64 9.15
CA ILE A 41 4.43 -7.66 8.09
C ILE A 41 5.65 -7.97 7.22
N ASP A 42 6.66 -8.60 7.82
CA ASP A 42 7.91 -8.87 7.10
C ASP A 42 7.72 -9.87 5.96
N HIS A 43 6.62 -10.63 5.93
CA HIS A 43 6.41 -11.58 4.83
C HIS A 43 6.03 -10.86 3.52
N TYR A 44 5.59 -9.62 3.59
CA TYR A 44 5.30 -8.86 2.37
C TYR A 44 6.61 -8.48 1.67
N LYS A 45 6.60 -8.58 0.36
CA LYS A 45 7.80 -8.36 -0.43
C LYS A 45 8.18 -6.88 -0.52
N ASN A 46 9.47 -6.63 -0.60
CA ASN A 46 9.96 -5.27 -0.83
C ASN A 46 9.61 -4.83 -2.23
N LEU A 47 9.47 -3.51 -2.40
CA LEU A 47 9.09 -2.93 -3.68
C LEU A 47 10.14 -3.22 -4.74
N LYS A 48 11.41 -3.00 -4.39
CA LYS A 48 12.54 -3.28 -5.25
C LYS A 48 13.64 -3.88 -4.42
N HIS A 49 14.57 -4.54 -5.10
CA HIS A 49 15.66 -5.20 -4.45
C HIS A 49 16.46 -4.30 -3.50
N ASP A 50 16.67 -3.05 -3.90
CA ASP A 50 17.44 -2.09 -3.14
C ASP A 50 16.61 -1.13 -2.29
N MET A 51 15.28 -1.29 -2.27
CA MET A 51 14.39 -0.42 -1.50
C MET A 51 13.79 -1.22 -0.35
N LYS A 52 14.62 -1.48 0.64
CA LYS A 52 14.27 -2.38 1.74
C LYS A 52 13.12 -1.87 2.61
N ASP A 53 12.97 -0.57 2.71
CA ASP A 53 11.95 -0.01 3.59
C ASP A 53 10.58 0.09 2.96
N SER A 54 10.51 -0.07 1.64
CA SER A 54 9.26 0.01 0.91
C SER A 54 8.78 -1.38 0.53
N LYS A 55 7.54 -1.68 0.88
CA LYS A 55 6.92 -2.97 0.58
C LYS A 55 5.75 -2.76 -0.37
N ARG A 56 5.32 -3.83 -0.99
CA ARG A 56 4.27 -3.77 -1.98
C ARG A 56 3.30 -4.94 -1.87
N VAL A 57 2.10 -4.67 -2.33
CA VAL A 57 1.12 -5.73 -2.54
C VAL A 57 0.30 -5.36 -3.78
N HIS A 58 0.00 -6.34 -4.59
CA HIS A 58 -0.75 -6.11 -5.83
C HIS A 58 -2.24 -6.00 -5.58
N ILE A 59 -2.89 -5.09 -6.32
CA ILE A 59 -4.33 -4.95 -6.37
C ILE A 59 -4.69 -4.89 -7.86
N GLY A 60 -4.90 -6.06 -8.48
CA GLY A 60 -5.08 -6.12 -9.93
C GLY A 60 -3.84 -5.62 -10.64
N HIS A 61 -4.02 -4.63 -11.50
CA HIS A 61 -2.91 -4.03 -12.24
C HIS A 61 -2.22 -2.91 -11.47
N PHE A 62 -2.63 -2.68 -10.23
CA PHE A 62 -2.07 -1.62 -9.40
C PHE A 62 -1.25 -2.23 -8.25
N VAL A 63 -0.47 -1.38 -7.62
CA VAL A 63 0.40 -1.79 -6.52
C VAL A 63 0.19 -0.82 -5.36
N LEU A 64 -0.14 -1.36 -4.20
CA LEU A 64 -0.20 -0.58 -2.97
C LEU A 64 1.19 -0.59 -2.35
N ILE A 65 1.73 0.59 -2.12
CA ILE A 65 3.08 0.77 -1.59
C ILE A 65 2.99 1.24 -0.16
N PHE A 66 3.72 0.58 0.73
CA PHE A 66 3.70 0.93 2.14
C PHE A 66 5.07 0.68 2.78
N GLN A 67 5.27 1.30 3.94
CA GLN A 67 6.47 1.12 4.74
C GLN A 67 6.07 0.69 6.14
N TYR A 68 6.95 -0.04 6.81
CA TYR A 68 6.69 -0.50 8.15
C TYR A 68 7.83 -0.12 9.07
N ASP A 69 7.53 0.62 10.13
CA ASP A 69 8.50 0.94 11.16
C ASP A 69 8.29 -0.04 12.31
N LYS A 70 9.22 -0.96 12.43
CA LYS A 70 9.15 -2.03 13.41
C LYS A 70 9.21 -1.51 14.85
N LYS A 71 10.00 -0.47 15.06
CA LYS A 71 10.19 0.08 16.39
C LYS A 71 8.91 0.67 16.97
N SER A 72 8.18 1.41 16.15
CA SER A 72 6.93 2.03 16.57
C SER A 72 5.71 1.18 16.23
N ASP A 73 5.91 0.07 15.53
CA ASP A 73 4.83 -0.81 15.05
C ASP A 73 3.81 0.00 14.26
N THR A 74 4.31 0.79 13.31
CA THR A 74 3.47 1.68 12.52
C THR A 74 3.66 1.41 11.04
N ILE A 75 2.54 1.29 10.33
CA ILE A 75 2.54 1.10 8.88
C ILE A 75 2.19 2.44 8.22
N TYR A 76 3.00 2.82 7.23
CA TYR A 76 2.76 4.06 6.47
C TYR A 76 2.33 3.67 5.07
N PHE A 77 1.05 3.88 4.75
CA PHE A 77 0.54 3.59 3.40
C PHE A 77 0.82 4.81 2.52
N ASP A 78 1.74 4.65 1.58
CA ASP A 78 2.26 5.76 0.79
C ASP A 78 1.43 6.08 -0.44
N ASN A 79 1.14 5.07 -1.26
CA ASN A 79 0.56 5.34 -2.56
C ASN A 79 0.00 4.08 -3.20
N VAL A 80 -0.83 4.26 -4.21
CA VAL A 80 -1.25 3.19 -5.12
C VAL A 80 -0.89 3.65 -6.52
N GLU A 81 -0.10 2.85 -7.24
CA GLU A 81 0.36 3.19 -8.58
C GLU A 81 0.12 2.03 -9.51
N HIS A 82 0.01 2.34 -10.80
CA HIS A 82 -0.10 1.30 -11.80
C HIS A 82 1.18 0.47 -11.81
N HIS A 83 1.04 -0.83 -11.99
CA HIS A 83 2.18 -1.75 -11.96
C HIS A 83 3.30 -1.31 -12.90
N ASP A 84 2.96 -0.90 -14.11
CA ASP A 84 3.96 -0.49 -15.10
C ASP A 84 4.79 0.70 -14.65
N SER A 85 4.14 1.65 -13.97
CA SER A 85 4.85 2.84 -13.46
C SER A 85 5.87 2.48 -12.39
N VAL A 86 5.51 1.54 -11.52
CA VAL A 86 6.33 1.17 -10.38
C VAL A 86 7.58 0.41 -10.80
N TYR A 87 7.44 -0.48 -11.79
CA TYR A 87 8.53 -1.37 -12.20
C TYR A 87 9.21 -0.97 -13.50
N LYS A 88 8.90 0.23 -13.98
CA LYS A 88 9.49 0.70 -15.21
C LYS A 88 10.99 0.90 -15.06
N GLU A 89 11.75 0.45 -16.04
CA GLU A 89 13.19 0.63 -16.07
C GLU A 89 13.58 2.06 -16.36
N ARG A 90 14.72 2.44 -15.84
CA ARG A 90 15.25 3.77 -16.00
C ARG A 90 16.45 3.75 -16.90
#